data_f5600799857c5519d1b80c97dd6cd599
#
_entry.id   f5600799857c5519d1b80c97dd6cd599
#
_cell.length_a   1.000
_cell.length_b   1.000
_cell.length_c   1.000
_cell.angle_alpha   90.00
_cell.angle_beta   90.00
_cell.angle_gamma   90.00
#
_symmetry.space_group_name_H-M   'P 1'
#
loop_
_entity.id
_entity.type
_entity.pdbx_description
1 polymer ?
#
loop_
_entity_poly.entity_id
_entity_poly.type
_entity_poly.pdbx_seq_one_letter_code
_entity_poly.pdbx_strand_id
1 'polypeptide(L)'
;MATTNDLKNGMVLKLDGQLWQVMWFQHHKPGKGGAVVRSKLRSISSGKTVDKTFNADVKVEIANVDKRTMQYLYNDGTSFVFMDTGTYEQLEVPPEVVGEATNFLLESQEAMVATNDGDVLYIELPASVELEVQYTEPGLQGDRSTGGTKPATLETGHQINVPLFITTGERIKVDTRDSSYLGRVSS
;
A
#
# COMPACT_ATOMS: atom_id res chain seq x y z
N MET A 1 -27.04 0.48 11.34
CA MET A 1 -26.23 1.69 11.12
C MET A 1 -25.01 1.58 12.01
N ALA A 2 -23.82 1.84 11.47
CA ALA A 2 -22.60 1.80 12.24
C ALA A 2 -22.39 3.13 13.00
N THR A 3 -21.67 3.06 14.09
CA THR A 3 -21.25 4.21 14.88
C THR A 3 -19.73 4.28 14.95
N THR A 4 -19.21 5.37 15.48
CA THR A 4 -17.75 5.53 15.68
C THR A 4 -17.16 4.47 16.63
N ASN A 5 -17.99 3.77 17.40
CA ASN A 5 -17.55 2.66 18.26
C ASN A 5 -17.27 1.37 17.47
N ASP A 6 -17.80 1.27 16.26
CA ASP A 6 -17.64 0.09 15.39
C ASP A 6 -16.43 0.21 14.45
N LEU A 7 -15.66 1.30 14.54
CA LEU A 7 -14.51 1.54 13.66
C LEU A 7 -13.47 0.43 13.80
N LYS A 8 -12.92 0.03 12.66
CA LYS A 8 -11.80 -0.90 12.54
C LYS A 8 -10.81 -0.37 11.52
N ASN A 9 -9.55 -0.71 11.70
CA ASN A 9 -8.52 -0.39 10.71
C ASN A 9 -8.86 -1.04 9.36
N GLY A 10 -8.68 -0.27 8.29
CA GLY A 10 -9.00 -0.71 6.93
C GLY A 10 -10.45 -0.46 6.48
N MET A 11 -11.37 -0.13 7.37
CA MET A 11 -12.73 0.28 6.99
C MET A 11 -12.70 1.54 6.13
N VAL A 12 -13.64 1.63 5.21
CA VAL A 12 -13.85 2.83 4.40
C VAL A 12 -15.14 3.51 4.84
N LEU A 13 -15.01 4.78 5.23
CA LEU A 13 -16.10 5.64 5.65
C LEU A 13 -16.47 6.60 4.53
N LYS A 14 -17.75 6.90 4.43
CA LYS A 14 -18.23 8.00 3.59
C LYS A 14 -18.50 9.21 4.46
N LEU A 15 -17.68 10.23 4.32
CA LEU A 15 -17.77 11.50 5.04
C LEU A 15 -17.85 12.65 4.04
N ASP A 16 -18.91 13.47 4.15
CA ASP A 16 -19.11 14.62 3.28
C ASP A 16 -19.02 14.31 1.77
N GLY A 17 -19.53 13.14 1.38
CA GLY A 17 -19.51 12.65 0.00
C GLY A 17 -18.16 12.09 -0.49
N GLN A 18 -17.16 12.03 0.40
CA GLN A 18 -15.84 11.49 0.09
C GLN A 18 -15.59 10.19 0.82
N LEU A 19 -14.76 9.33 0.24
CA LEU A 19 -14.37 8.06 0.82
C LEU A 19 -13.04 8.19 1.56
N TRP A 20 -13.02 7.70 2.81
CA TRP A 20 -11.89 7.76 3.71
C TRP A 20 -11.59 6.39 4.31
N GLN A 21 -10.37 5.93 4.18
CA GLN A 21 -9.92 4.70 4.82
C GLN A 21 -9.43 4.96 6.24
N VAL A 22 -9.89 4.16 7.19
CA VAL A 22 -9.42 4.21 8.58
C VAL A 22 -8.06 3.53 8.66
N MET A 23 -7.01 4.33 8.86
CA MET A 23 -5.65 3.83 9.03
C MET A 23 -5.35 3.44 10.47
N TRP A 24 -5.91 4.19 11.39
CA TRP A 24 -5.74 3.98 12.83
C TRP A 24 -6.90 4.63 13.59
N PHE A 25 -7.25 4.06 14.74
CA PHE A 25 -8.24 4.64 15.66
C PHE A 25 -7.91 4.27 17.10
N GLN A 26 -8.35 5.11 18.02
CA GLN A 26 -8.24 4.90 19.46
C GLN A 26 -9.45 5.49 20.19
N HIS A 27 -10.07 4.68 21.03
CA HIS A 27 -11.08 5.17 21.96
C HIS A 27 -10.39 5.89 23.13
N HIS A 28 -10.84 7.10 23.41
CA HIS A 28 -10.35 7.89 24.54
C HIS A 28 -11.52 8.35 25.38
N LYS A 29 -11.48 8.01 26.66
CA LYS A 29 -12.48 8.44 27.65
C LYS A 29 -11.77 9.36 28.64
N PRO A 30 -11.83 10.69 28.45
CA PRO A 30 -11.26 11.63 29.40
C PRO A 30 -12.04 11.57 30.74
N GLY A 31 -11.36 11.86 31.83
CA GLY A 31 -11.98 11.84 33.17
C GLY A 31 -13.10 12.87 33.38
N LYS A 32 -13.11 13.94 32.56
CA LYS A 32 -14.19 14.93 32.46
C LYS A 32 -14.51 15.14 30.98
N GLY A 33 -15.75 14.90 30.59
CA GLY A 33 -16.25 15.03 29.21
C GLY A 33 -16.73 13.73 28.60
N GLY A 34 -17.33 13.80 27.42
CA GLY A 34 -17.81 12.65 26.67
C GLY A 34 -16.65 11.80 26.09
N ALA A 35 -16.89 10.52 25.90
CA ALA A 35 -15.95 9.66 25.21
C ALA A 35 -15.76 10.11 23.76
N VAL A 36 -14.54 10.03 23.26
CA VAL A 36 -14.18 10.39 21.88
C VAL A 36 -13.43 9.26 21.21
N VAL A 37 -13.47 9.22 19.88
CA VAL A 37 -12.69 8.32 19.06
C VAL A 37 -11.74 9.15 18.21
N ARG A 38 -10.45 9.02 18.47
CA ARG A 38 -9.40 9.62 17.64
C ARG A 38 -9.13 8.68 16.49
N SER A 39 -9.03 9.20 15.29
CA SER A 39 -8.76 8.40 14.10
C SER A 39 -7.79 9.11 13.17
N LYS A 40 -7.04 8.31 12.43
CA LYS A 40 -6.24 8.75 11.29
C LYS A 40 -6.90 8.20 10.04
N LEU A 41 -7.33 9.10 9.17
CA LEU A 41 -8.06 8.77 7.96
C LEU A 41 -7.23 9.12 6.73
N ARG A 42 -7.23 8.23 5.74
CA ARG A 42 -6.62 8.48 4.43
C ARG A 42 -7.70 8.69 3.38
N SER A 43 -7.66 9.81 2.69
CA SER A 43 -8.54 10.07 1.55
C SER A 43 -8.24 9.08 0.43
N ILE A 44 -9.28 8.38 -0.06
CA ILE A 44 -9.14 7.46 -1.19
C ILE A 44 -8.79 8.22 -2.48
N SER A 45 -9.39 9.40 -2.69
CA SER A 45 -9.20 10.18 -3.92
C SER A 45 -7.87 10.91 -3.99
N SER A 46 -7.38 11.46 -2.87
CA SER A 46 -6.17 12.29 -2.85
C SER A 46 -4.96 11.64 -2.19
N GLY A 47 -5.15 10.50 -1.50
CA GLY A 47 -4.11 9.83 -0.72
C GLY A 47 -3.66 10.58 0.54
N LYS A 48 -4.17 11.78 0.78
CA LYS A 48 -3.82 12.59 1.95
C LYS A 48 -4.36 11.97 3.23
N THR A 49 -3.53 12.01 4.27
CA THR A 49 -3.89 11.53 5.60
C THR A 49 -4.23 12.71 6.51
N VAL A 50 -5.32 12.59 7.26
CA VAL A 50 -5.77 13.58 8.23
C VAL A 50 -6.08 12.91 9.55
N ASP A 51 -5.87 13.63 10.66
CA ASP A 51 -6.33 13.23 11.98
C ASP A 51 -7.74 13.79 12.20
N LYS A 52 -8.68 12.93 12.58
CA LYS A 52 -10.05 13.32 12.87
C LYS A 52 -10.52 12.70 14.18
N THR A 53 -11.09 13.54 15.04
CA THR A 53 -11.68 13.12 16.32
C THR A 53 -13.19 13.17 16.19
N PHE A 54 -13.83 12.06 16.51
CA PHE A 54 -15.28 11.95 16.57
C PHE A 54 -15.73 11.86 18.04
N ASN A 55 -16.92 12.34 18.33
CA ASN A 55 -17.58 11.95 19.57
C ASN A 55 -17.93 10.47 19.50
N ALA A 56 -17.93 9.79 20.64
CA ALA A 56 -18.39 8.41 20.70
C ALA A 56 -19.88 8.32 20.30
N ASP A 57 -20.30 7.18 19.78
CA ASP A 57 -21.68 6.89 19.37
C ASP A 57 -22.21 7.76 18.21
N VAL A 58 -21.36 8.51 17.53
CA VAL A 58 -21.76 9.23 16.32
C VAL A 58 -22.00 8.24 15.18
N LYS A 59 -23.12 8.39 14.48
CA LYS A 59 -23.44 7.57 13.30
C LYS A 59 -22.44 7.88 12.17
N VAL A 60 -21.91 6.83 11.58
CA VAL A 60 -21.03 6.91 10.43
C VAL A 60 -21.57 6.01 9.31
N GLU A 61 -21.43 6.46 8.07
CA GLU A 61 -21.77 5.67 6.90
C GLU A 61 -20.51 4.88 6.48
N ILE A 62 -20.62 3.55 6.48
CA ILE A 62 -19.56 2.66 6.02
C ILE A 62 -19.81 2.35 4.54
N ALA A 63 -18.80 2.58 3.71
CA ALA A 63 -18.84 2.14 2.32
C ALA A 63 -18.60 0.62 2.25
N ASN A 64 -19.42 -0.06 1.45
CA ASN A 64 -19.21 -1.47 1.19
C ASN A 64 -18.01 -1.63 0.24
N VAL A 65 -16.96 -2.31 0.70
CA VAL A 65 -15.74 -2.55 -0.09
C VAL A 65 -15.65 -4.02 -0.42
N ASP A 66 -15.63 -4.33 -1.70
CA ASP A 66 -15.34 -5.66 -2.22
C ASP A 66 -13.83 -5.76 -2.51
N LYS A 67 -13.16 -6.74 -1.91
CA LYS A 67 -11.74 -7.01 -2.10
C LYS A 67 -11.57 -8.31 -2.85
N ARG A 68 -10.85 -8.25 -3.96
CA ARG A 68 -10.55 -9.42 -4.79
C ARG A 68 -9.07 -9.51 -5.08
N THR A 69 -8.55 -10.71 -5.07
CA THR A 69 -7.20 -10.98 -5.58
C THR A 69 -7.24 -10.96 -7.09
N MET A 70 -6.44 -10.08 -7.67
CA MET A 70 -6.30 -9.93 -9.12
C MET A 70 -4.83 -10.04 -9.52
N GLN A 71 -4.60 -10.52 -10.73
CA GLN A 71 -3.27 -10.59 -11.33
C GLN A 71 -3.01 -9.34 -12.15
N TYR A 72 -1.89 -8.68 -11.89
CA TYR A 72 -1.44 -7.58 -12.74
C TYR A 72 -0.94 -8.15 -14.09
N LEU A 73 -1.48 -7.65 -15.18
CA LEU A 73 -1.12 -8.10 -16.53
C LEU A 73 -0.09 -7.17 -17.18
N TYR A 74 -0.45 -5.92 -17.40
CA TYR A 74 0.40 -4.94 -18.09
C TYR A 74 -0.10 -3.51 -17.87
N ASN A 75 0.74 -2.55 -18.27
CA ASN A 75 0.37 -1.14 -18.40
C ASN A 75 0.22 -0.83 -19.90
N ASP A 76 -0.94 -0.33 -20.28
CA ASP A 76 -1.23 0.02 -21.70
C ASP A 76 -0.76 1.44 -22.08
N GLY A 77 -0.10 2.15 -21.15
CA GLY A 77 0.36 3.53 -21.30
C GLY A 77 -0.57 4.56 -20.64
N THR A 78 -1.82 4.21 -20.33
CA THR A 78 -2.81 5.05 -19.67
C THR A 78 -3.34 4.45 -18.39
N SER A 79 -3.43 3.14 -18.32
CA SER A 79 -3.99 2.39 -17.21
C SER A 79 -3.19 1.13 -16.93
N PHE A 80 -3.29 0.65 -15.70
CA PHE A 80 -2.79 -0.66 -15.27
C PHE A 80 -3.91 -1.68 -15.38
N VAL A 81 -3.68 -2.75 -16.13
CA VAL A 81 -4.69 -3.79 -16.37
C VAL A 81 -4.49 -4.93 -15.40
N PHE A 82 -5.53 -5.23 -14.64
CA PHE A 82 -5.60 -6.35 -13.72
C PHE A 82 -6.66 -7.33 -14.18
N MET A 83 -6.46 -8.61 -13.90
CA MET A 83 -7.40 -9.69 -14.22
C MET A 83 -7.83 -10.40 -12.96
N ASP A 84 -9.12 -10.55 -12.77
CA ASP A 84 -9.69 -11.41 -11.72
C ASP A 84 -9.31 -12.87 -12.00
N THR A 85 -8.63 -13.51 -11.05
CA THR A 85 -8.14 -14.87 -11.22
C THR A 85 -9.26 -15.93 -11.22
N GLY A 86 -10.45 -15.57 -10.75
CA GLY A 86 -11.61 -16.44 -10.73
C GLY A 86 -12.52 -16.33 -11.96
N THR A 87 -12.78 -15.09 -12.40
CA THR A 87 -13.69 -14.80 -13.51
C THR A 87 -12.99 -14.52 -14.83
N TYR A 88 -11.68 -14.24 -14.80
CA TYR A 88 -10.85 -13.78 -15.93
C TYR A 88 -11.29 -12.45 -16.53
N GLU A 89 -12.15 -11.72 -15.85
CA GLU A 89 -12.51 -10.36 -16.23
C GLU A 89 -11.36 -9.41 -15.99
N GLN A 90 -11.13 -8.52 -16.94
CA GLN A 90 -10.09 -7.50 -16.86
C GLN A 90 -10.66 -6.18 -16.33
N LEU A 91 -9.87 -5.50 -15.54
CA LEU A 91 -10.18 -4.23 -14.92
C LEU A 91 -9.05 -3.24 -15.18
N GLU A 92 -9.39 -2.09 -15.72
CA GLU A 92 -8.44 -0.99 -15.92
C GLU A 92 -8.39 -0.12 -14.66
N VAL A 93 -7.20 0.07 -14.14
CA VAL A 93 -6.96 0.86 -12.93
C VAL A 93 -6.13 2.09 -13.28
N PRO A 94 -6.64 3.30 -13.01
CA PRO A 94 -5.89 4.53 -13.25
C PRO A 94 -4.58 4.59 -12.47
N PRO A 95 -3.52 5.23 -13.02
CA PRO A 95 -2.23 5.36 -12.33
C PRO A 95 -2.33 6.00 -10.95
N GLU A 96 -3.24 6.95 -10.77
CA GLU A 96 -3.45 7.64 -9.50
C GLU A 96 -3.94 6.70 -8.39
N VAL A 97 -4.71 5.67 -8.76
CA VAL A 97 -5.23 4.65 -7.83
C VAL A 97 -4.15 3.63 -7.50
N VAL A 98 -3.35 3.22 -8.46
CA VAL A 98 -2.22 2.32 -8.24
C VAL A 98 -1.16 2.98 -7.36
N GLY A 99 -0.86 4.26 -7.62
CA GLY A 99 0.03 5.07 -6.81
C GLY A 99 1.42 4.44 -6.66
N GLU A 100 1.94 4.42 -5.44
CA GLU A 100 3.28 3.87 -5.14
C GLU A 100 3.41 2.36 -5.35
N ALA A 101 2.30 1.64 -5.49
CA ALA A 101 2.34 0.22 -5.83
C ALA A 101 3.07 -0.05 -7.16
N THR A 102 3.10 0.92 -8.06
CA THR A 102 3.86 0.83 -9.32
C THR A 102 5.35 0.53 -9.12
N ASN A 103 5.90 0.96 -7.99
CA ASN A 103 7.32 0.73 -7.65
C ASN A 103 7.66 -0.75 -7.43
N PHE A 104 6.64 -1.59 -7.21
CA PHE A 104 6.80 -2.99 -6.82
C PHE A 104 6.06 -3.97 -7.72
N LEU A 105 5.20 -3.48 -8.63
CA LEU A 105 4.40 -4.35 -9.51
C LEU A 105 5.23 -4.89 -10.66
N LEU A 106 5.22 -6.21 -10.79
CA LEU A 106 5.67 -6.92 -11.97
C LEU A 106 4.49 -7.63 -12.64
N GLU A 107 4.59 -7.81 -13.95
CA GLU A 107 3.62 -8.62 -14.70
C GLU A 107 3.45 -10.00 -14.08
N SER A 108 2.24 -10.49 -14.05
CA SER A 108 1.84 -11.76 -13.44
C SER A 108 1.83 -11.82 -11.92
N GLN A 109 2.19 -10.74 -11.23
CA GLN A 109 2.04 -10.66 -9.77
C GLN A 109 0.59 -10.48 -9.35
N GLU A 110 0.25 -11.05 -8.22
CA GLU A 110 -1.06 -10.87 -7.59
C GLU A 110 -1.05 -9.65 -6.66
N ALA A 111 -2.15 -8.92 -6.69
CA ALA A 111 -2.46 -7.83 -5.79
C ALA A 111 -3.92 -7.89 -5.38
N MET A 112 -4.25 -7.34 -4.22
CA MET A 112 -5.62 -7.16 -3.79
C MET A 112 -6.17 -5.86 -4.33
N VAL A 113 -7.27 -5.93 -5.07
CA VAL A 113 -7.99 -4.78 -5.62
C VAL A 113 -9.26 -4.55 -4.82
N ALA A 114 -9.40 -3.36 -4.23
CA ALA A 114 -10.57 -2.95 -3.47
C ALA A 114 -11.47 -2.08 -4.34
N THR A 115 -12.74 -2.45 -4.43
CA THR A 115 -13.75 -1.74 -5.23
C THR A 115 -14.96 -1.36 -4.37
N ASN A 116 -15.65 -0.31 -4.77
CA ASN A 116 -16.97 0.07 -4.26
C ASN A 116 -17.88 0.37 -5.45
N ASP A 117 -18.96 -0.38 -5.58
CA ASP A 117 -19.94 -0.26 -6.69
C ASP A 117 -19.28 -0.26 -8.08
N GLY A 118 -18.24 -1.08 -8.27
CA GLY A 118 -17.49 -1.21 -9.52
C GLY A 118 -16.32 -0.23 -9.68
N ASP A 119 -16.24 0.82 -8.86
CA ASP A 119 -15.12 1.75 -8.88
C ASP A 119 -13.94 1.23 -8.04
N VAL A 120 -12.74 1.29 -8.61
CA VAL A 120 -11.53 0.89 -7.90
C VAL A 120 -11.14 1.97 -6.90
N LEU A 121 -10.99 1.58 -5.64
CA LEU A 121 -10.64 2.49 -4.56
C LEU A 121 -9.14 2.53 -4.32
N TYR A 122 -8.51 1.36 -4.22
CA TYR A 122 -7.08 1.23 -3.96
C TYR A 122 -6.59 -0.19 -4.27
N ILE A 123 -5.27 -0.33 -4.34
CA ILE A 123 -4.56 -1.59 -4.51
C ILE A 123 -3.77 -1.87 -3.23
N GLU A 124 -3.83 -3.11 -2.75
CA GLU A 124 -2.98 -3.59 -1.65
C GLU A 124 -2.01 -4.64 -2.19
N LEU A 125 -0.72 -4.40 -2.01
CA LEU A 125 0.32 -5.37 -2.31
C LEU A 125 0.56 -6.30 -1.11
N PRO A 126 1.14 -7.49 -1.33
CA PRO A 126 1.72 -8.27 -0.25
C PRO A 126 2.71 -7.42 0.56
N ALA A 127 2.89 -7.74 1.84
CA ALA A 127 3.80 -6.99 2.72
C ALA A 127 5.25 -6.94 2.20
N SER A 128 5.64 -7.93 1.42
CA SER A 128 6.94 -7.98 0.76
C SER A 128 6.83 -8.61 -0.62
N VAL A 129 7.73 -8.19 -1.50
CA VAL A 129 7.89 -8.71 -2.86
C VAL A 129 9.34 -9.10 -3.12
N GLU A 130 9.54 -9.98 -4.09
CA GLU A 130 10.86 -10.40 -4.55
C GLU A 130 11.15 -9.73 -5.87
N LEU A 131 12.23 -8.95 -5.92
CA LEU A 131 12.63 -8.19 -7.09
C LEU A 131 14.11 -8.38 -7.38
N GLU A 132 14.47 -8.36 -8.65
CA GLU A 132 15.85 -8.41 -9.10
C GLU A 132 16.48 -7.02 -9.03
N VAL A 133 17.71 -6.97 -8.55
CA VAL A 133 18.55 -5.77 -8.63
C VAL A 133 19.04 -5.61 -10.06
N GLN A 134 18.46 -4.68 -10.78
CA GLN A 134 18.83 -4.40 -12.17
C GLN A 134 20.20 -3.74 -12.26
N TYR A 135 20.50 -2.83 -11.33
CA TYR A 135 21.79 -2.15 -11.25
C TYR A 135 22.12 -1.71 -9.83
N THR A 136 23.37 -1.90 -9.45
CA THR A 136 23.96 -1.30 -8.26
C THR A 136 25.47 -1.19 -8.44
N GLU A 137 26.06 -0.16 -7.82
CA GLU A 137 27.52 -0.01 -7.84
C GLU A 137 28.20 -1.05 -6.92
N PRO A 138 29.45 -1.43 -7.17
CA PRO A 138 30.22 -2.24 -6.25
C PRO A 138 30.40 -1.53 -4.91
N GLY A 139 30.20 -2.26 -3.81
CA GLY A 139 30.51 -1.75 -2.47
C GLY A 139 32.02 -1.59 -2.30
N LEU A 140 32.50 -0.38 -2.03
CA LEU A 140 33.92 -0.11 -1.81
C LEU A 140 34.34 -0.47 -0.37
N GLN A 141 35.57 -0.99 -0.20
CA GLN A 141 36.09 -1.42 1.10
C GLN A 141 36.24 -0.27 2.14
N GLY A 142 36.27 0.99 1.71
CA GLY A 142 36.39 2.16 2.58
C GLY A 142 35.10 2.55 3.32
N ASP A 143 33.94 2.08 2.88
CA ASP A 143 32.63 2.47 3.43
C ASP A 143 32.17 1.60 4.61
N ARG A 144 33.07 0.79 5.16
CA ARG A 144 32.75 -0.23 6.17
C ARG A 144 32.54 0.27 7.59
N SER A 145 32.68 1.56 7.85
CA SER A 145 32.76 2.01 9.24
C SER A 145 31.47 1.91 10.06
N THR A 146 30.28 1.67 9.43
CA THR A 146 29.00 1.65 10.15
C THR A 146 27.89 0.85 9.46
N GLY A 147 28.14 -0.31 8.86
CA GLY A 147 27.07 -1.08 8.21
C GLY A 147 26.42 -0.29 7.08
N GLY A 148 27.21 0.35 6.24
CA GLY A 148 26.76 1.25 5.17
C GLY A 148 25.84 0.59 4.16
N THR A 149 25.00 1.39 3.56
CA THR A 149 24.12 1.02 2.47
C THR A 149 24.53 1.74 1.19
N LYS A 150 24.06 1.24 0.07
CA LYS A 150 24.23 1.83 -1.25
C LYS A 150 22.93 1.81 -2.03
N PRO A 151 22.72 2.74 -2.98
CA PRO A 151 21.54 2.70 -3.83
C PRO A 151 21.60 1.52 -4.80
N ALA A 152 20.43 0.90 -4.99
CA ALA A 152 20.21 -0.12 -6.00
C ALA A 152 18.93 0.17 -6.78
N THR A 153 18.99 0.03 -8.10
CA THR A 153 17.82 0.15 -8.97
C THR A 153 17.25 -1.25 -9.20
N LEU A 154 15.98 -1.41 -8.88
CA LEU A 154 15.25 -2.65 -9.06
C LEU A 154 14.74 -2.80 -10.49
N GLU A 155 14.35 -4.01 -10.88
CA GLU A 155 13.80 -4.31 -12.21
C GLU A 155 12.52 -3.50 -12.55
N THR A 156 11.82 -2.98 -11.54
CA THR A 156 10.69 -2.05 -11.70
C THR A 156 11.11 -0.61 -11.99
N GLY A 157 12.41 -0.29 -11.92
CA GLY A 157 12.94 1.07 -12.00
C GLY A 157 12.98 1.82 -10.67
N HIS A 158 12.39 1.26 -9.61
CA HIS A 158 12.42 1.86 -8.27
C HIS A 158 13.80 1.75 -7.63
N GLN A 159 14.28 2.80 -6.97
CA GLN A 159 15.56 2.83 -6.29
C GLN A 159 15.37 2.68 -4.79
N ILE A 160 16.11 1.75 -4.19
CA ILE A 160 16.14 1.52 -2.75
C ILE A 160 17.58 1.45 -2.23
N ASN A 161 17.75 1.54 -0.92
CA ASN A 161 19.03 1.31 -0.28
C ASN A 161 19.19 -0.17 0.10
N VAL A 162 20.33 -0.74 -0.27
CA VAL A 162 20.68 -2.13 0.01
C VAL A 162 22.03 -2.21 0.73
N PRO A 163 22.32 -3.31 1.45
CA PRO A 163 23.66 -3.54 2.00
C PRO A 163 24.76 -3.54 0.93
N LEU A 164 25.97 -3.18 1.31
CA LEU A 164 27.11 -3.05 0.39
C LEU A 164 27.47 -4.35 -0.36
N PHE A 165 27.12 -5.52 0.21
CA PHE A 165 27.42 -6.83 -0.39
C PHE A 165 26.48 -7.25 -1.52
N ILE A 166 25.38 -6.54 -1.72
CA ILE A 166 24.44 -6.84 -2.81
C ILE A 166 25.07 -6.48 -4.15
N THR A 167 24.89 -7.36 -5.13
CA THR A 167 25.39 -7.17 -6.50
C THR A 167 24.26 -7.16 -7.51
N THR A 168 24.55 -6.59 -8.69
CA THR A 168 23.62 -6.60 -9.82
C THR A 168 23.25 -8.04 -10.20
N GLY A 169 21.96 -8.27 -10.49
CA GLY A 169 21.41 -9.58 -10.85
C GLY A 169 20.91 -10.41 -9.66
N GLU A 170 21.19 -10.01 -8.43
CA GLU A 170 20.64 -10.71 -7.25
C GLU A 170 19.16 -10.43 -7.06
N ARG A 171 18.40 -11.45 -6.67
CA ARG A 171 17.02 -11.29 -6.22
C ARG A 171 17.00 -11.01 -4.72
N ILE A 172 16.25 -9.99 -4.36
CA ILE A 172 16.12 -9.54 -2.98
C ILE A 172 14.64 -9.43 -2.60
N LYS A 173 14.39 -9.55 -1.32
CA LYS A 173 13.09 -9.32 -0.71
C LYS A 173 13.00 -7.89 -0.20
N VAL A 174 11.94 -7.19 -0.60
CA VAL A 174 11.71 -5.77 -0.29
C VAL A 174 10.38 -5.61 0.41
N ASP A 175 10.35 -4.84 1.49
CA ASP A 175 9.11 -4.44 2.16
C ASP A 175 8.38 -3.40 1.31
N THR A 176 7.12 -3.67 0.98
CA THR A 176 6.32 -2.79 0.12
C THR A 176 5.77 -1.55 0.82
N ARG A 177 5.89 -1.48 2.16
CA ARG A 177 5.37 -0.37 2.96
C ARG A 177 6.35 0.79 3.07
N ASP A 178 7.63 0.49 3.19
CA ASP A 178 8.69 1.47 3.43
C ASP A 178 9.89 1.34 2.47
N SER A 179 9.81 0.45 1.48
CA SER A 179 10.87 0.17 0.50
C SER A 179 12.17 -0.37 1.14
N SER A 180 12.10 -0.97 2.30
CA SER A 180 13.29 -1.49 2.97
C SER A 180 13.72 -2.85 2.45
N TYR A 181 15.04 -3.07 2.42
CA TYR A 181 15.63 -4.37 2.15
C TYR A 181 15.38 -5.33 3.30
N LEU A 182 14.86 -6.52 3.01
CA LEU A 182 14.57 -7.56 4.02
C LEU A 182 15.53 -8.73 3.98
N GLY A 183 16.16 -9.02 2.85
CA GLY A 183 17.08 -10.14 2.71
C GLY A 183 17.30 -10.57 1.27
N ARG A 184 18.23 -11.48 1.07
CA ARG A 184 18.42 -12.19 -0.21
C ARG A 184 17.37 -13.27 -0.36
N VAL A 185 16.96 -13.54 -1.58
CA VAL A 185 16.14 -14.70 -1.92
C VAL A 185 17.12 -15.86 -2.19
N SER A 186 17.00 -16.91 -1.39
CA SER A 186 17.76 -18.14 -1.63
C SER A 186 17.21 -18.85 -2.87
N SER A 187 18.10 -19.21 -3.76
CA SER A 187 17.80 -20.06 -4.92
C SER A 187 17.40 -21.45 -4.46
#